data_dce551229b5918bf1c7d6ede2af2e57f
#
_entry.id   dce551229b5918bf1c7d6ede2af2e57f
#
_cell.length_a   1.000
_cell.length_b   1.000
_cell.length_c   1.000
_cell.angle_alpha   90.00
_cell.angle_beta   90.00
_cell.angle_gamma   90.00
#
_symmetry.space_group_name_H-M   'P 1'
#
loop_
_entity.id
_entity.type
_entity.pdbx_description
1 polymer ?
#
loop_
_entity_poly.entity_id
_entity_poly.type
_entity_poly.pdbx_seq_one_letter_code
_entity_poly.pdbx_strand_id
1 'polypeptide(L)'
;MCNFEASTQGKTRERRAAALVSLYKNMEIKIINKSPYELPAYETPLSAGLDLRANLSAPLTLQPMERKLIPTGLFIALPAGFEAQVRPRSGLALKKGVTVLNAPGTIDADYRGEIGVILINLSQEAFVVNGGERIAQLIVARHEQITWRPVESLDETERGAGGFGHTGH
;
A
#
# COMPACT_ATOMS: atom_id res chain seq x y z
N MET A 1 -28.50 -22.16 -32.96
CA MET A 1 -27.20 -21.55 -33.36
C MET A 1 -26.87 -20.36 -32.46
N CYS A 2 -26.45 -20.57 -31.21
CA CYS A 2 -26.13 -19.44 -30.28
C CYS A 2 -25.14 -19.80 -29.18
N ASN A 3 -24.11 -20.62 -29.44
CA ASN A 3 -23.13 -21.00 -28.41
C ASN A 3 -21.66 -20.81 -28.82
N PHE A 4 -21.36 -20.12 -29.94
CA PHE A 4 -19.97 -19.98 -30.42
C PHE A 4 -19.35 -18.60 -30.14
N GLU A 5 -20.14 -17.57 -29.89
CA GLU A 5 -19.62 -16.20 -29.69
C GLU A 5 -19.12 -15.90 -28.25
N ALA A 6 -19.72 -16.50 -27.21
CA ALA A 6 -19.33 -16.30 -25.83
C ALA A 6 -17.92 -16.86 -25.51
N SER A 7 -17.52 -17.97 -26.17
CA SER A 7 -16.21 -18.61 -26.00
C SER A 7 -15.06 -17.80 -26.59
N THR A 8 -15.30 -17.03 -27.65
CA THR A 8 -14.27 -16.26 -28.36
C THR A 8 -13.96 -14.94 -27.63
N GLN A 9 -14.96 -14.31 -27.04
CA GLN A 9 -14.76 -13.07 -26.27
C GLN A 9 -14.01 -13.31 -24.95
N GLY A 10 -14.27 -14.43 -24.26
CA GLY A 10 -13.53 -14.82 -23.05
C GLY A 10 -12.04 -15.01 -23.33
N LYS A 11 -11.71 -15.79 -24.36
CA LYS A 11 -10.31 -16.04 -24.77
C LYS A 11 -9.57 -14.78 -25.24
N THR A 12 -10.27 -13.83 -25.85
CA THR A 12 -9.69 -12.56 -26.30
C THR A 12 -9.39 -11.65 -25.11
N ARG A 13 -10.23 -11.67 -24.09
CA ARG A 13 -10.05 -10.91 -22.84
C ARG A 13 -8.89 -11.45 -22.01
N GLU A 14 -8.76 -12.77 -21.90
CA GLU A 14 -7.64 -13.44 -21.22
C GLU A 14 -6.32 -13.20 -21.96
N ARG A 15 -6.29 -13.27 -23.29
CA ARG A 15 -5.10 -12.97 -24.10
C ARG A 15 -4.67 -11.51 -23.98
N ARG A 16 -5.61 -10.55 -23.90
CA ARG A 16 -5.29 -9.13 -23.66
C ARG A 16 -4.77 -8.90 -22.24
N ALA A 17 -5.35 -9.57 -21.24
CA ALA A 17 -4.85 -9.50 -19.86
C ALA A 17 -3.42 -10.10 -19.74
N ALA A 18 -3.19 -11.26 -20.37
CA ALA A 18 -1.86 -11.88 -20.40
C ALA A 18 -0.81 -11.02 -21.15
N ALA A 19 -1.20 -10.37 -22.25
CA ALA A 19 -0.33 -9.45 -23.00
C ALA A 19 -0.01 -8.18 -22.20
N LEU A 20 -0.96 -7.64 -21.44
CA LEU A 20 -0.73 -6.51 -20.54
C LEU A 20 0.25 -6.87 -19.41
N VAL A 21 0.08 -8.04 -18.79
CA VAL A 21 1.01 -8.55 -17.75
C VAL A 21 2.43 -8.74 -18.29
N SER A 22 2.58 -9.15 -19.56
CA SER A 22 3.89 -9.30 -20.23
C SER A 22 4.61 -7.98 -20.49
N LEU A 23 3.92 -6.83 -20.48
CA LEU A 23 4.53 -5.52 -20.62
C LEU A 23 5.17 -5.00 -19.33
N TYR A 24 4.80 -5.55 -18.17
CA TYR A 24 5.43 -5.23 -16.90
C TYR A 24 6.58 -6.20 -16.65
N LYS A 25 7.80 -5.68 -16.68
CA LYS A 25 8.98 -6.46 -16.24
C LYS A 25 8.78 -6.78 -14.77
N ASN A 26 8.40 -8.03 -14.45
CA ASN A 26 8.18 -8.48 -13.08
C ASN A 26 9.47 -8.29 -12.28
N MET A 27 9.40 -7.48 -11.23
CA MET A 27 10.47 -7.32 -10.27
C MET A 27 10.28 -8.37 -9.16
N GLU A 28 11.31 -9.14 -8.87
CA GLU A 28 11.30 -10.08 -7.76
C GLU A 28 11.76 -9.39 -6.48
N ILE A 29 11.00 -9.56 -5.40
CA ILE A 29 11.34 -9.09 -4.06
C ILE A 29 11.47 -10.30 -3.14
N LYS A 30 12.61 -10.40 -2.44
CA LYS A 30 12.81 -11.43 -1.43
C LYS A 30 11.91 -11.14 -0.23
N ILE A 31 11.21 -12.17 0.23
CA ILE A 31 10.28 -12.07 1.36
C ILE A 31 10.44 -13.25 2.31
N ILE A 32 10.36 -12.99 3.61
CA ILE A 32 10.17 -13.99 4.66
C ILE A 32 8.75 -13.80 5.20
N ASN A 33 7.97 -14.86 5.23
CA ASN A 33 6.65 -14.90 5.85
C ASN A 33 6.70 -15.77 7.11
N LYS A 34 6.52 -15.16 8.27
CA LYS A 34 6.39 -15.83 9.57
C LYS A 34 4.94 -15.89 10.06
N SER A 35 3.99 -15.38 9.27
CA SER A 35 2.57 -15.48 9.57
C SER A 35 1.99 -16.82 9.07
N PRO A 36 0.85 -17.27 9.59
CA PRO A 36 0.15 -18.46 9.07
C PRO A 36 -0.64 -18.18 7.78
N TYR A 37 -0.61 -16.95 7.27
CA TYR A 37 -1.41 -16.52 6.13
C TYR A 37 -0.61 -16.59 4.83
N GLU A 38 -1.32 -16.66 3.70
CA GLU A 38 -0.72 -16.58 2.38
C GLU A 38 0.00 -15.25 2.15
N LEU A 39 0.98 -15.25 1.23
CA LEU A 39 1.66 -14.04 0.82
C LEU A 39 0.66 -13.02 0.22
N PRO A 40 0.90 -11.72 0.45
CA PRO A 40 0.11 -10.68 -0.21
C PRO A 40 0.13 -10.85 -1.74
N ALA A 41 -1.04 -10.78 -2.35
CA ALA A 41 -1.23 -10.88 -3.79
C ALA A 41 -1.99 -9.66 -4.32
N TYR A 42 -1.83 -9.38 -5.62
CA TYR A 42 -2.64 -8.38 -6.31
C TYR A 42 -4.04 -8.95 -6.54
N GLU A 43 -5.07 -8.26 -6.09
CA GLU A 43 -6.48 -8.71 -6.24
C GLU A 43 -6.93 -8.69 -7.71
N THR A 44 -6.35 -7.82 -8.53
CA THR A 44 -6.60 -7.74 -9.98
C THR A 44 -5.28 -7.51 -10.74
N PRO A 45 -5.21 -7.84 -12.04
CA PRO A 45 -4.00 -7.63 -12.84
C PRO A 45 -3.46 -6.20 -12.91
N LEU A 46 -4.30 -5.20 -12.61
CA LEU A 46 -3.94 -3.78 -12.62
C LEU A 46 -3.95 -3.15 -11.22
N SER A 47 -4.09 -3.92 -10.16
CA SER A 47 -3.95 -3.43 -8.80
C SER A 47 -2.52 -2.95 -8.55
N ALA A 48 -2.38 -1.82 -7.86
CA ALA A 48 -1.08 -1.30 -7.42
C ALA A 48 -0.72 -1.75 -6.00
N GLY A 49 -1.71 -2.10 -5.18
CA GLY A 49 -1.55 -2.46 -3.77
C GLY A 49 -1.73 -3.95 -3.52
N LEU A 50 -0.96 -4.44 -2.56
CA LEU A 50 -1.00 -5.80 -2.02
C LEU A 50 -1.59 -5.71 -0.60
N ASP A 51 -2.67 -6.43 -0.29
CA ASP A 51 -3.29 -6.36 1.04
C ASP A 51 -2.38 -6.95 2.13
N LEU A 52 -2.16 -6.18 3.20
CA LEU A 52 -1.47 -6.62 4.41
C LEU A 52 -2.46 -7.12 5.45
N ARG A 53 -2.19 -8.31 6.01
CA ARG A 53 -3.02 -8.95 7.03
C ARG A 53 -2.41 -8.78 8.43
N ALA A 54 -3.27 -8.64 9.43
CA ALA A 54 -2.87 -8.65 10.83
C ALA A 54 -2.38 -10.04 11.25
N ASN A 55 -1.16 -10.15 11.76
CA ASN A 55 -0.61 -11.38 12.34
C ASN A 55 -0.83 -11.39 13.85
N LEU A 56 -2.06 -11.67 14.28
CA LEU A 56 -2.48 -11.70 15.66
C LEU A 56 -2.94 -13.09 16.07
N SER A 57 -2.52 -13.54 17.23
CA SER A 57 -2.97 -14.81 17.84
C SER A 57 -4.31 -14.70 18.58
N ALA A 58 -4.71 -13.48 18.94
CA ALA A 58 -5.99 -13.16 19.59
C ALA A 58 -6.51 -11.80 19.05
N PRO A 59 -7.83 -11.56 19.08
CA PRO A 59 -8.40 -10.27 18.72
C PRO A 59 -7.80 -9.12 19.55
N LEU A 60 -7.57 -7.98 18.89
CA LEU A 60 -7.01 -6.78 19.49
C LEU A 60 -8.02 -5.64 19.33
N THR A 61 -8.41 -5.01 20.43
CA THR A 61 -9.34 -3.89 20.40
C THR A 61 -8.57 -2.56 20.35
N LEU A 62 -8.99 -1.67 19.44
CA LEU A 62 -8.59 -0.27 19.36
C LEU A 62 -9.75 0.59 19.88
N GLN A 63 -9.58 1.23 21.02
CA GLN A 63 -10.54 2.21 21.54
C GLN A 63 -10.54 3.47 20.66
N PRO A 64 -11.56 4.33 20.73
CA PRO A 64 -11.55 5.64 20.10
C PRO A 64 -10.26 6.41 20.42
N MET A 65 -9.62 6.97 19.37
CA MET A 65 -8.34 7.68 19.42
C MET A 65 -7.13 6.82 19.83
N GLU A 66 -7.31 5.52 20.05
CA GLU A 66 -6.18 4.62 20.33
C GLU A 66 -5.43 4.26 19.06
N ARG A 67 -4.09 4.16 19.17
CA ARG A 67 -3.20 3.65 18.14
C ARG A 67 -2.42 2.45 18.63
N LYS A 68 -2.22 1.47 17.75
CA LYS A 68 -1.38 0.29 18.05
C LYS A 68 -0.60 -0.12 16.81
N LEU A 69 0.60 -0.64 17.05
CA LEU A 69 1.40 -1.32 16.05
C LEU A 69 0.88 -2.75 15.88
N ILE A 70 0.43 -3.08 14.67
CA ILE A 70 -0.07 -4.40 14.32
C ILE A 70 1.01 -5.14 13.52
N PRO A 71 1.52 -6.28 13.97
CA PRO A 71 2.47 -7.09 13.23
C PRO A 71 1.82 -7.72 12.00
N THR A 72 2.62 -7.98 10.96
CA THR A 72 2.19 -8.69 9.74
C THR A 72 2.85 -10.06 9.56
N GLY A 73 3.95 -10.32 10.28
CA GLY A 73 4.80 -11.50 10.10
C GLY A 73 5.66 -11.44 8.83
N LEU A 74 5.67 -10.32 8.11
CA LEU A 74 6.34 -10.17 6.82
C LEU A 74 7.62 -9.36 6.95
N PHE A 75 8.69 -9.83 6.27
CA PHE A 75 10.00 -9.19 6.17
C PHE A 75 10.40 -9.18 4.70
N ILE A 76 10.81 -8.02 4.16
CA ILE A 76 11.16 -7.90 2.74
C ILE A 76 12.56 -7.33 2.56
N ALA A 77 13.14 -7.59 1.39
CA ALA A 77 14.37 -6.94 0.94
C ALA A 77 14.13 -6.33 -0.43
N LEU A 78 14.04 -5.01 -0.46
CA LEU A 78 13.85 -4.24 -1.69
C LEU A 78 15.20 -4.04 -2.41
N PRO A 79 15.22 -3.97 -3.74
CA PRO A 79 16.41 -3.53 -4.48
C PRO A 79 16.63 -2.03 -4.29
N ALA A 80 17.89 -1.58 -4.43
CA ALA A 80 18.23 -0.15 -4.40
C ALA A 80 17.40 0.65 -5.43
N GLY A 81 17.01 1.87 -5.08
CA GLY A 81 16.15 2.73 -5.88
C GLY A 81 14.65 2.43 -5.79
N PHE A 82 14.26 1.55 -4.84
CA PHE A 82 12.86 1.26 -4.54
C PHE A 82 12.57 1.44 -3.06
N GLU A 83 11.37 1.87 -2.77
CA GLU A 83 10.75 1.89 -1.45
C GLU A 83 9.50 1.02 -1.44
N ALA A 84 9.04 0.61 -0.26
CA ALA A 84 7.69 0.16 -0.10
C ALA A 84 6.91 1.13 0.81
N GLN A 85 5.62 1.27 0.56
CA GLN A 85 4.76 2.16 1.33
C GLN A 85 3.60 1.37 1.92
N VAL A 86 3.38 1.56 3.22
CA VAL A 86 2.17 1.09 3.92
C VAL A 86 1.12 2.18 3.81
N ARG A 87 0.03 1.87 3.11
CA ARG A 87 -1.10 2.79 2.88
C ARG A 87 -2.38 2.25 3.51
N PRO A 88 -3.33 3.14 3.91
CA PRO A 88 -4.61 2.72 4.45
C PRO A 88 -5.49 2.04 3.40
N ARG A 89 -6.46 1.27 3.86
CA ARG A 89 -7.54 0.73 3.03
C ARG A 89 -8.75 1.66 3.08
N SER A 90 -9.21 2.09 1.92
CA SER A 90 -10.36 2.99 1.78
C SER A 90 -11.62 2.48 2.49
N GLY A 91 -11.86 1.17 2.45
CA GLY A 91 -13.01 0.55 3.11
C GLY A 91 -12.97 0.65 4.64
N LEU A 92 -11.79 0.49 5.27
CA LEU A 92 -11.63 0.68 6.71
C LEU A 92 -11.76 2.15 7.08
N ALA A 93 -11.12 3.03 6.32
CA ALA A 93 -11.18 4.48 6.57
C ALA A 93 -12.61 5.00 6.50
N LEU A 94 -13.35 4.68 5.43
CA LEU A 94 -14.71 5.19 5.21
C LEU A 94 -15.74 4.57 6.17
N LYS A 95 -15.70 3.23 6.35
CA LYS A 95 -16.77 2.52 7.08
C LYS A 95 -16.52 2.40 8.57
N LYS A 96 -15.26 2.48 9.01
CA LYS A 96 -14.85 2.21 10.39
C LYS A 96 -14.07 3.35 11.04
N GLY A 97 -13.71 4.39 10.27
CA GLY A 97 -12.88 5.47 10.79
C GLY A 97 -11.46 5.02 11.20
N VAL A 98 -11.01 3.84 10.72
CA VAL A 98 -9.70 3.28 11.06
C VAL A 98 -8.75 3.49 9.89
N THR A 99 -7.55 4.00 10.19
CA THR A 99 -6.54 4.33 9.19
C THR A 99 -5.13 4.00 9.66
N VAL A 100 -4.15 4.10 8.77
CA VAL A 100 -2.73 4.04 9.09
C VAL A 100 -2.27 5.41 9.53
N LEU A 101 -1.78 5.54 10.76
CA LEU A 101 -1.46 6.82 11.39
C LEU A 101 -0.36 7.60 10.65
N ASN A 102 0.69 6.90 10.22
CA ASN A 102 1.85 7.47 9.53
C ASN A 102 1.76 7.33 8.00
N ALA A 103 0.56 7.31 7.43
CA ALA A 103 0.37 7.11 6.00
C ALA A 103 0.89 8.29 5.16
N PRO A 104 1.69 8.00 4.09
CA PRO A 104 2.23 6.70 3.72
C PRO A 104 3.43 6.32 4.60
N GLY A 105 3.38 5.12 5.21
CA GLY A 105 4.50 4.60 6.01
C GLY A 105 5.62 4.10 5.08
N THR A 106 6.80 4.69 5.17
CA THR A 106 7.95 4.36 4.32
C THR A 106 8.70 3.13 4.84
N ILE A 107 9.05 2.23 3.94
CA ILE A 107 9.94 1.08 4.16
C ILE A 107 11.11 1.21 3.20
N ASP A 108 12.29 1.47 3.76
CA ASP A 108 13.54 1.68 3.01
C ASP A 108 14.09 0.37 2.44
N ALA A 109 14.90 0.46 1.39
CA ALA A 109 15.47 -0.70 0.72
C ALA A 109 16.42 -1.52 1.62
N ASP A 110 17.05 -0.90 2.60
CA ASP A 110 17.96 -1.51 3.58
C ASP A 110 17.28 -1.93 4.90
N TYR A 111 15.99 -1.65 5.08
CA TYR A 111 15.23 -2.15 6.22
C TYR A 111 15.06 -3.68 6.15
N ARG A 112 15.29 -4.36 7.27
CA ARG A 112 15.18 -5.84 7.39
C ARG A 112 14.29 -6.27 8.55
N GLY A 113 13.66 -5.31 9.24
CA GLY A 113 12.70 -5.60 10.30
C GLY A 113 11.36 -6.09 9.76
N GLU A 114 10.49 -6.45 10.68
CA GLU A 114 9.11 -6.83 10.36
C GLU A 114 8.33 -5.61 9.85
N ILE A 115 7.53 -5.81 8.81
CA ILE A 115 6.54 -4.81 8.37
C ILE A 115 5.46 -4.72 9.44
N GLY A 116 5.40 -3.58 10.12
CA GLY A 116 4.36 -3.27 11.08
C GLY A 116 3.39 -2.21 10.54
N VAL A 117 2.12 -2.32 10.91
CA VAL A 117 1.09 -1.36 10.55
C VAL A 117 0.64 -0.59 11.77
N ILE A 118 0.87 0.73 11.81
CA ILE A 118 0.41 1.59 12.90
C ILE A 118 -1.03 2.01 12.59
N LEU A 119 -2.01 1.28 13.17
CA LEU A 119 -3.41 1.65 13.05
C LEU A 119 -3.80 2.68 14.11
N ILE A 120 -4.68 3.58 13.73
CA ILE A 120 -5.40 4.49 14.63
C ILE A 120 -6.90 4.41 14.38
N ASN A 121 -7.68 4.41 15.45
CA ASN A 121 -9.14 4.47 15.39
C ASN A 121 -9.60 5.91 15.62
N LEU A 122 -10.06 6.56 14.57
CA LEU A 122 -10.59 7.93 14.59
C LEU A 122 -12.12 7.98 14.73
N SER A 123 -12.77 6.81 14.90
CA SER A 123 -14.21 6.73 15.14
C SER A 123 -14.53 6.90 16.64
N GLN A 124 -15.81 6.94 16.96
CA GLN A 124 -16.30 7.02 18.35
C GLN A 124 -16.63 5.64 18.96
N GLU A 125 -16.48 4.57 18.19
CA GLU A 125 -16.74 3.21 18.63
C GLU A 125 -15.45 2.40 18.67
N ALA A 126 -15.37 1.42 19.58
CA ALA A 126 -14.24 0.50 19.62
C ALA A 126 -14.19 -0.34 18.34
N PHE A 127 -13.00 -0.53 17.77
CA PHE A 127 -12.76 -1.37 16.61
C PHE A 127 -11.93 -2.59 17.00
N VAL A 128 -12.41 -3.78 16.65
CA VAL A 128 -11.70 -5.05 16.90
C VAL A 128 -10.98 -5.49 15.64
N VAL A 129 -9.66 -5.67 15.74
CA VAL A 129 -8.81 -6.26 14.70
C VAL A 129 -8.65 -7.74 14.99
N ASN A 130 -9.03 -8.59 14.03
CA ASN A 130 -8.84 -10.04 14.13
C ASN A 130 -7.60 -10.50 13.37
N GLY A 131 -7.03 -11.63 13.78
CA GLY A 131 -5.95 -12.27 13.03
C GLY A 131 -6.41 -12.62 11.61
N GLY A 132 -5.55 -12.37 10.62
CA GLY A 132 -5.84 -12.57 9.19
C GLY A 132 -6.65 -11.45 8.52
N GLU A 133 -7.17 -10.50 9.29
CA GLU A 133 -7.92 -9.36 8.74
C GLU A 133 -7.00 -8.45 7.91
N ARG A 134 -7.50 -7.99 6.75
CA ARG A 134 -6.78 -7.07 5.86
C ARG A 134 -6.87 -5.65 6.42
N ILE A 135 -5.76 -5.12 6.92
CA ILE A 135 -5.69 -3.88 7.71
C ILE A 135 -5.05 -2.70 6.97
N ALA A 136 -4.24 -2.99 5.96
CA ALA A 136 -3.52 -1.99 5.16
C ALA A 136 -3.21 -2.55 3.79
N GLN A 137 -2.53 -1.80 2.95
CA GLN A 137 -1.99 -2.26 1.67
C GLN A 137 -0.53 -1.82 1.51
N LEU A 138 0.28 -2.69 0.90
CA LEU A 138 1.67 -2.45 0.55
C LEU A 138 1.77 -2.05 -0.91
N ILE A 139 2.46 -0.96 -1.20
CA ILE A 139 2.79 -0.52 -2.55
C ILE A 139 4.31 -0.45 -2.68
N VAL A 140 4.87 -0.99 -3.76
CA VAL A 140 6.29 -0.82 -4.10
C VAL A 140 6.42 0.22 -5.19
N ALA A 141 7.31 1.20 -4.99
CA ALA A 141 7.54 2.29 -5.92
C ALA A 141 9.03 2.57 -6.10
N ARG A 142 9.39 3.19 -7.22
CA ARG A 142 10.71 3.79 -7.39
C ARG A 142 10.76 5.12 -6.67
N HIS A 143 11.94 5.47 -6.18
CA HIS A 143 12.21 6.78 -5.60
C HIS A 143 13.55 7.33 -6.10
N GLU A 144 13.68 8.64 -6.03
CA GLU A 144 14.93 9.34 -6.31
C GLU A 144 15.61 9.75 -5.01
N GLN A 145 16.93 9.59 -4.95
CA GLN A 145 17.76 10.17 -3.90
C GLN A 145 18.35 11.47 -4.39
N ILE A 146 18.18 12.55 -3.64
CA ILE A 146 18.67 13.87 -4.00
C ILE A 146 19.97 14.20 -3.23
N THR A 147 20.74 15.12 -3.80
CA THR A 147 21.82 15.81 -3.11
C THR A 147 21.49 17.29 -3.05
N TRP A 148 21.55 17.88 -1.88
CA TRP A 148 21.29 19.30 -1.69
C TRP A 148 22.44 20.12 -2.30
N ARG A 149 22.10 21.16 -3.05
CA ARG A 149 22.99 22.24 -3.49
C ARG A 149 22.53 23.53 -2.81
N PRO A 150 23.16 23.95 -1.71
CA PRO A 150 22.81 25.21 -1.06
C PRO A 150 23.03 26.39 -2.00
N VAL A 151 22.05 27.29 -2.06
CA VAL A 151 22.08 28.54 -2.82
C VAL A 151 21.53 29.67 -1.96
N GLU A 152 21.87 30.91 -2.28
CA GLU A 152 21.36 32.09 -1.54
C GLU A 152 19.96 32.51 -2.00
N SER A 153 19.60 32.19 -3.25
CA SER A 153 18.29 32.48 -3.82
C SER A 153 17.85 31.37 -4.79
N LEU A 154 16.56 31.22 -4.95
CA LEU A 154 15.94 30.34 -5.96
C LEU A 154 15.48 31.18 -7.16
N ASP A 155 15.33 30.53 -8.30
CA ASP A 155 14.80 31.14 -9.51
C ASP A 155 13.37 31.67 -9.27
N GLU A 156 13.05 32.81 -9.88
CA GLU A 156 11.72 33.37 -9.87
C GLU A 156 10.78 32.55 -10.76
N THR A 157 9.55 32.34 -10.28
CA THR A 157 8.51 31.65 -11.03
C THR A 157 7.21 32.49 -11.01
N GLU A 158 6.33 32.27 -11.98
CA GLU A 158 5.02 32.94 -12.03
C GLU A 158 4.20 32.71 -10.74
N ARG A 159 4.32 31.52 -10.12
CA ARG A 159 3.67 31.20 -8.86
C ARG A 159 4.34 31.84 -7.65
N GLY A 160 5.65 32.06 -7.69
CA GLY A 160 6.44 32.61 -6.58
C GLY A 160 6.22 31.83 -5.28
N ALA A 161 6.00 32.54 -4.18
CA ALA A 161 5.73 31.98 -2.85
C ALA A 161 4.27 31.60 -2.61
N GLY A 162 3.41 31.65 -3.61
CA GLY A 162 1.98 31.38 -3.48
C GLY A 162 1.68 29.92 -3.10
N GLY A 163 1.02 29.72 -1.94
CA GLY A 163 0.60 28.42 -1.41
C GLY A 163 -0.74 28.53 -0.66
N PHE A 164 -1.19 27.44 -0.03
CA PHE A 164 -2.36 27.38 0.84
C PHE A 164 -3.66 28.00 0.24
N GLY A 165 -3.97 27.66 -1.02
CA GLY A 165 -5.16 28.16 -1.70
C GLY A 165 -4.94 29.43 -2.53
N HIS A 166 -3.70 29.76 -2.88
CA HIS A 166 -3.33 30.92 -3.71
C HIS A 166 -4.09 31.01 -5.05
N THR A 167 -4.54 29.89 -5.60
CA THR A 167 -5.30 29.84 -6.88
C THR A 167 -6.79 30.14 -6.74
N GLY A 168 -7.27 30.50 -5.53
CA GLY A 168 -8.67 30.81 -5.26
C GLY A 168 -9.58 29.57 -5.17
N HIS A 169 -10.84 29.80 -4.77
CA HIS A 169 -11.94 28.83 -4.82
C HIS A 169 -12.78 29.09 -6.05
#